data_2c15ab749562b644a41faf06959bfc8c
#
_entry.id   2c15ab749562b644a41faf06959bfc8c
#
_cell.length_a   1.000
_cell.length_b   1.000
_cell.length_c   1.000
_cell.angle_alpha   90.00
_cell.angle_beta   90.00
_cell.angle_gamma   90.00
#
_symmetry.space_group_name_H-M   'P 1'
#
loop_
_entity.id
_entity.type
_entity.pdbx_description
1 polymer ?
#
loop_
_entity_poly.entity_id
_entity_poly.type
_entity_poly.pdbx_seq_one_letter_code
_entity_poly.pdbx_strand_id
1 'polypeptide(L)'
;MAVLPMRRISIYGLKSQRKGVLELLQRRGAVEVIGQPPDEDKLSTMDTQAARNQFLSTQSTAKRALEILDVHCPVKKSPLAMLEGRKPISLEAYNNGLQRVKEISAVASRIVQLEREREDCKAEILRLQTQKESQIGRASCRERV
;
A
#
# COMPACT_ATOMS: atom_id res chain seq x y z
N MET A 1 -36.51 2.86 17.91
CA MET A 1 -35.53 2.19 17.03
C MET A 1 -36.31 1.47 15.94
N ALA A 2 -36.06 1.81 14.67
CA ALA A 2 -36.70 1.08 13.55
C ALA A 2 -35.85 -0.18 13.28
N VAL A 3 -36.45 -1.36 13.51
CA VAL A 3 -35.82 -2.63 13.18
C VAL A 3 -36.22 -2.99 11.75
N LEU A 4 -35.22 -2.98 10.84
CA LEU A 4 -35.46 -3.45 9.47
C LEU A 4 -35.50 -4.97 9.44
N PRO A 5 -36.52 -5.58 8.82
CA PRO A 5 -36.61 -7.03 8.66
C PRO A 5 -35.48 -7.53 7.75
N MET A 6 -34.59 -8.33 8.27
CA MET A 6 -33.50 -8.97 7.51
C MET A 6 -33.88 -10.39 7.11
N ARG A 7 -33.48 -10.80 5.91
CA ARG A 7 -33.67 -12.18 5.44
C ARG A 7 -32.34 -12.78 5.01
N ARG A 8 -32.09 -14.03 5.36
CA ARG A 8 -30.93 -14.77 4.88
C ARG A 8 -31.24 -15.32 3.48
N ILE A 9 -30.36 -15.07 2.53
CA ILE A 9 -30.44 -15.56 1.16
C ILE A 9 -29.15 -16.32 0.82
N SER A 10 -29.26 -17.33 -0.03
CA SER A 10 -28.10 -18.03 -0.59
C SER A 10 -28.06 -17.80 -2.10
N ILE A 11 -26.91 -17.38 -2.59
CA ILE A 11 -26.70 -17.10 -4.02
C ILE A 11 -25.72 -18.11 -4.57
N TYR A 12 -26.15 -18.89 -5.54
CA TYR A 12 -25.35 -19.87 -6.25
C TYR A 12 -24.99 -19.35 -7.63
N GLY A 13 -23.75 -19.51 -8.05
CA GLY A 13 -23.27 -19.03 -9.34
C GLY A 13 -21.99 -19.72 -9.79
N LEU A 14 -21.62 -19.48 -11.04
CA LEU A 14 -20.35 -19.99 -11.57
C LEU A 14 -19.16 -19.25 -10.97
N LYS A 15 -18.06 -19.98 -10.72
CA LYS A 15 -16.81 -19.41 -10.19
C LYS A 15 -16.30 -18.21 -11.02
N SER A 16 -16.45 -18.28 -12.35
CA SER A 16 -16.09 -17.20 -13.28
C SER A 16 -16.89 -15.91 -13.10
N GLN A 17 -18.14 -16.01 -12.63
CA GLN A 17 -19.04 -14.87 -12.43
C GLN A 17 -18.94 -14.27 -11.02
N ARG A 18 -18.18 -14.90 -10.11
CA ARG A 18 -18.07 -14.49 -8.71
C ARG A 18 -17.78 -12.99 -8.54
N LYS A 19 -16.80 -12.49 -9.30
CA LYS A 19 -16.37 -11.07 -9.19
C LYS A 19 -17.53 -10.14 -9.56
N GLY A 20 -18.21 -10.37 -10.66
CA GLY A 20 -19.32 -9.54 -11.11
C GLY A 20 -20.50 -9.56 -10.13
N VAL A 21 -20.81 -10.74 -9.55
CA VAL A 21 -21.86 -10.86 -8.54
C VAL A 21 -21.50 -10.07 -7.28
N LEU A 22 -20.28 -10.21 -6.77
CA LEU A 22 -19.83 -9.47 -5.59
C LEU A 22 -19.81 -7.96 -5.82
N GLU A 23 -19.36 -7.49 -6.99
CA GLU A 23 -19.40 -6.08 -7.36
C GLU A 23 -20.83 -5.54 -7.43
N LEU A 24 -21.77 -6.31 -7.98
CA LEU A 24 -23.18 -5.95 -8.03
C LEU A 24 -23.77 -5.81 -6.62
N LEU A 25 -23.52 -6.79 -5.75
CA LEU A 25 -23.99 -6.77 -4.36
C LEU A 25 -23.43 -5.59 -3.59
N GLN A 26 -22.13 -5.31 -3.74
CA GLN A 26 -21.47 -4.17 -3.13
C GLN A 26 -22.06 -2.83 -3.59
N ARG A 27 -22.34 -2.68 -4.88
CA ARG A 27 -22.98 -1.47 -5.43
C ARG A 27 -24.39 -1.25 -4.89
N ARG A 28 -25.13 -2.32 -4.64
CA ARG A 28 -26.47 -2.23 -4.07
C ARG A 28 -26.48 -1.83 -2.60
N GLY A 29 -25.42 -2.15 -1.85
CA GLY A 29 -25.27 -1.75 -0.45
C GLY A 29 -26.33 -2.32 0.51
N ALA A 30 -27.12 -3.29 0.04
CA ALA A 30 -28.26 -3.83 0.77
C ALA A 30 -28.03 -5.26 1.32
N VAL A 31 -26.82 -5.81 1.13
CA VAL A 31 -26.49 -7.20 1.45
C VAL A 31 -25.20 -7.27 2.25
N GLU A 32 -25.27 -7.95 3.39
CA GLU A 32 -24.09 -8.36 4.14
C GLU A 32 -23.65 -9.75 3.70
N VAL A 33 -22.38 -9.89 3.30
CA VAL A 33 -21.81 -11.19 2.91
C VAL A 33 -21.29 -11.89 4.16
N ILE A 34 -21.98 -12.95 4.58
CA ILE A 34 -21.58 -13.75 5.72
C ILE A 34 -20.73 -14.91 5.22
N GLY A 35 -19.53 -15.10 5.80
CA GLY A 35 -18.72 -16.29 5.57
C GLY A 35 -19.44 -17.52 6.11
N GLN A 36 -19.57 -18.56 5.29
CA GLN A 36 -20.07 -19.83 5.77
C GLN A 36 -18.97 -20.53 6.57
N PRO A 37 -19.28 -21.09 7.76
CA PRO A 37 -18.34 -22.02 8.39
C PRO A 37 -18.07 -23.19 7.42
N PRO A 38 -16.89 -23.79 7.44
CA PRO A 38 -16.60 -24.93 6.60
C PRO A 38 -17.54 -26.07 7.00
N ASP A 39 -18.62 -26.21 6.25
CA ASP A 39 -19.49 -27.35 6.35
C ASP A 39 -18.75 -28.54 5.72
N GLU A 40 -18.76 -29.67 6.39
CA GLU A 40 -17.93 -30.84 6.12
C GLU A 40 -18.13 -31.46 4.73
N ASP A 41 -19.11 -31.00 3.98
CA ASP A 41 -19.52 -31.61 2.72
C ASP A 41 -19.45 -30.68 1.49
N LYS A 42 -18.34 -30.46 0.87
CA LYS A 42 -18.25 -30.14 -0.59
C LYS A 42 -18.02 -28.70 -1.08
N LEU A 43 -18.07 -27.65 -0.26
CA LEU A 43 -17.78 -26.31 -0.74
C LEU A 43 -16.54 -25.75 -0.05
N SER A 44 -15.36 -25.95 -0.64
CA SER A 44 -14.12 -25.33 -0.14
C SER A 44 -14.12 -23.82 -0.36
N THR A 45 -13.75 -23.05 0.66
CA THR A 45 -13.47 -21.61 0.51
C THR A 45 -12.31 -21.42 -0.46
N MET A 46 -12.45 -20.47 -1.38
CA MET A 46 -11.37 -20.18 -2.33
C MET A 46 -10.23 -19.49 -1.60
N ASP A 47 -9.02 -20.02 -1.72
CA ASP A 47 -7.82 -19.36 -1.19
C ASP A 47 -7.59 -18.03 -1.94
N THR A 48 -7.61 -16.95 -1.19
CA THR A 48 -7.36 -15.59 -1.66
C THR A 48 -6.08 -15.00 -1.07
N GLN A 49 -5.30 -15.80 -0.35
CA GLN A 49 -4.13 -15.33 0.40
C GLN A 49 -3.08 -14.69 -0.51
N ALA A 50 -2.81 -15.30 -1.66
CA ALA A 50 -1.86 -14.76 -2.64
C ALA A 50 -2.29 -13.38 -3.15
N ALA A 51 -3.56 -13.22 -3.53
CA ALA A 51 -4.10 -11.93 -3.97
C ALA A 51 -4.07 -10.88 -2.85
N ARG A 52 -4.44 -11.28 -1.63
CA ARG A 52 -4.38 -10.41 -0.45
C ARG A 52 -2.95 -9.93 -0.18
N ASN A 53 -1.97 -10.83 -0.21
CA ASN A 53 -0.57 -10.48 0.01
C ASN A 53 -0.06 -9.52 -1.07
N GLN A 54 -0.46 -9.70 -2.31
CA GLN A 54 -0.13 -8.78 -3.40
C GLN A 54 -0.69 -7.38 -3.16
N PHE A 55 -1.95 -7.26 -2.74
CA PHE A 55 -2.54 -5.97 -2.38
C PHE A 55 -1.83 -5.30 -1.22
N LEU A 56 -1.53 -6.05 -0.16
CA LEU A 56 -0.83 -5.53 1.01
C LEU A 56 0.59 -5.07 0.66
N SER A 57 1.31 -5.81 -0.18
CA SER A 57 2.64 -5.42 -0.66
C SER A 57 2.59 -4.13 -1.49
N THR A 58 1.64 -4.03 -2.42
CA THR A 58 1.46 -2.82 -3.23
C THR A 58 1.08 -1.62 -2.37
N GLN A 59 0.17 -1.83 -1.40
CA GLN A 59 -0.23 -0.79 -0.45
C GLN A 59 0.95 -0.30 0.40
N SER A 60 1.77 -1.22 0.92
CA SER A 60 2.94 -0.85 1.73
C SER A 60 3.97 -0.06 0.94
N THR A 61 4.23 -0.45 -0.32
CA THR A 61 5.14 0.27 -1.21
C THR A 61 4.63 1.68 -1.52
N ALA A 62 3.33 1.82 -1.83
CA ALA A 62 2.72 3.12 -2.08
C ALA A 62 2.75 4.02 -0.84
N LYS A 63 2.45 3.46 0.34
CA LYS A 63 2.52 4.18 1.61
C LYS A 63 3.95 4.68 1.87
N ARG A 64 4.94 3.81 1.69
CA ARG A 64 6.36 4.18 1.86
C ARG A 64 6.79 5.28 0.89
N ALA A 65 6.37 5.22 -0.37
CA ALA A 65 6.65 6.26 -1.34
C ALA A 65 6.02 7.62 -0.94
N LEU A 66 4.80 7.61 -0.41
CA LEU A 66 4.16 8.83 0.09
C LEU A 66 4.89 9.41 1.31
N GLU A 67 5.36 8.59 2.24
CA GLU A 67 6.17 9.03 3.38
C GLU A 67 7.46 9.72 2.91
N ILE A 68 8.14 9.17 1.91
CA ILE A 68 9.34 9.76 1.31
C ILE A 68 9.00 11.11 0.65
N LEU A 69 7.91 11.17 -0.10
CA LEU A 69 7.47 12.41 -0.73
C LEU A 69 7.05 13.49 0.28
N ASP A 70 6.40 13.11 1.37
CA ASP A 70 6.04 14.05 2.46
C ASP A 70 7.28 14.71 3.09
N VAL A 71 8.43 13.98 3.12
CA VAL A 71 9.71 14.52 3.62
C VAL A 71 10.36 15.48 2.61
N HIS A 72 10.37 15.13 1.32
CA HIS A 72 11.09 15.89 0.29
C HIS A 72 10.26 16.97 -0.38
N CYS A 73 8.96 16.74 -0.50
CA CYS A 73 8.00 17.64 -1.14
C CYS A 73 6.74 17.77 -0.29
N PRO A 74 6.83 18.41 0.90
CA PRO A 74 5.70 18.52 1.80
C PRO A 74 4.56 19.30 1.16
N VAL A 75 3.39 18.66 1.04
CA VAL A 75 2.16 19.31 0.58
C VAL A 75 1.53 20.06 1.76
N LYS A 76 1.23 21.34 1.58
CA LYS A 76 0.50 22.11 2.58
C LYS A 76 -0.88 21.48 2.81
N LYS A 77 -1.05 20.82 3.95
CA LYS A 77 -2.35 20.28 4.37
C LYS A 77 -3.12 21.40 5.07
N SER A 78 -4.41 21.53 4.76
CA SER A 78 -5.29 22.43 5.52
C SER A 78 -5.29 22.03 6.99
N PRO A 79 -5.24 22.97 7.96
CA PRO A 79 -5.34 22.63 9.38
C PRO A 79 -6.63 21.89 9.74
N LEU A 80 -7.69 22.03 8.92
CA LEU A 80 -8.96 21.33 9.07
C LEU A 80 -8.99 19.95 8.41
N ALA A 81 -7.95 19.54 7.68
CA ALA A 81 -7.91 18.25 6.97
C ALA A 81 -8.08 17.04 7.90
N MET A 82 -7.73 17.17 9.18
CA MET A 82 -7.96 16.12 10.18
C MET A 82 -9.45 15.96 10.53
N LEU A 83 -10.25 17.02 10.41
CA LEU A 83 -11.69 17.02 10.73
C LEU A 83 -12.54 16.64 9.51
N GLU A 84 -12.04 16.85 8.30
CA GLU A 84 -12.76 16.57 7.05
C GLU A 84 -13.02 15.06 6.79
N GLY A 85 -12.32 14.17 7.51
CA GLY A 85 -12.44 12.74 7.30
C GLY A 85 -11.92 12.27 5.94
N ARG A 86 -12.35 11.09 5.49
CA ARG A 86 -11.96 10.57 4.17
C ARG A 86 -12.82 11.19 3.09
N LYS A 87 -12.21 11.80 2.09
CA LYS A 87 -12.93 12.36 0.94
C LYS A 87 -13.61 11.23 0.15
N PRO A 88 -14.90 11.39 -0.20
CA PRO A 88 -15.58 10.43 -1.06
C PRO A 88 -14.94 10.45 -2.46
N ILE A 89 -14.70 9.27 -2.99
CA ILE A 89 -14.16 9.10 -4.35
C ILE A 89 -15.30 8.72 -5.28
N SER A 90 -15.44 9.39 -6.41
CA SER A 90 -16.41 9.00 -7.43
C SER A 90 -16.04 7.65 -8.06
N LEU A 91 -17.03 6.91 -8.56
CA LEU A 91 -16.79 5.63 -9.23
C LEU A 91 -15.89 5.79 -10.46
N GLU A 92 -16.01 6.91 -11.14
CA GLU A 92 -15.18 7.24 -12.30
C GLU A 92 -13.71 7.44 -11.92
N ALA A 93 -13.44 8.21 -10.86
CA ALA A 93 -12.10 8.40 -10.32
C ALA A 93 -11.49 7.09 -9.82
N TYR A 94 -12.28 6.21 -9.21
CA TYR A 94 -11.87 4.87 -8.80
C TYR A 94 -11.47 4.01 -10.01
N ASN A 95 -12.29 3.96 -11.05
CA ASN A 95 -12.00 3.18 -12.25
C ASN A 95 -10.76 3.71 -13.00
N ASN A 96 -10.60 5.02 -13.10
CA ASN A 96 -9.38 5.63 -13.66
C ASN A 96 -8.15 5.29 -12.85
N GLY A 97 -8.25 5.28 -11.52
CA GLY A 97 -7.20 4.84 -10.62
C GLY A 97 -6.81 3.37 -10.87
N LEU A 98 -7.79 2.48 -11.04
CA LEU A 98 -7.54 1.06 -11.34
C LEU A 98 -6.79 0.85 -12.67
N GLN A 99 -7.08 1.61 -13.70
CA GLN A 99 -6.36 1.53 -14.98
C GLN A 99 -4.89 1.94 -14.82
N ARG A 100 -4.60 2.88 -13.94
CA ARG A 100 -3.25 3.41 -13.70
C ARG A 100 -2.47 2.71 -12.58
N VAL A 101 -3.02 1.67 -11.96
CA VAL A 101 -2.37 0.98 -10.83
C VAL A 101 -0.95 0.52 -11.17
N LYS A 102 -0.73 -0.04 -12.36
CA LYS A 102 0.59 -0.53 -12.78
C LYS A 102 1.60 0.62 -12.89
N GLU A 103 1.20 1.73 -13.50
CA GLU A 103 2.02 2.93 -13.64
C GLU A 103 2.37 3.52 -12.26
N ILE A 104 1.36 3.73 -11.43
CA ILE A 104 1.54 4.27 -10.07
C ILE A 104 2.43 3.36 -9.22
N SER A 105 2.25 2.05 -9.30
CA SER A 105 3.07 1.06 -8.59
C SER A 105 4.53 1.08 -9.04
N ALA A 106 4.80 1.24 -10.35
CA ALA A 106 6.15 1.37 -10.87
C ALA A 106 6.84 2.66 -10.38
N VAL A 107 6.12 3.79 -10.40
CA VAL A 107 6.63 5.07 -9.87
C VAL A 107 6.90 4.97 -8.37
N ALA A 108 5.99 4.39 -7.59
CA ALA A 108 6.18 4.21 -6.16
C ALA A 108 7.41 3.35 -5.84
N SER A 109 7.60 2.25 -6.58
CA SER A 109 8.78 1.39 -6.43
C SER A 109 10.08 2.15 -6.78
N ARG A 110 10.05 2.98 -7.81
CA ARG A 110 11.23 3.79 -8.20
C ARG A 110 11.58 4.83 -7.14
N ILE A 111 10.59 5.49 -6.52
CA ILE A 111 10.80 6.43 -5.41
C ILE A 111 11.48 5.72 -4.22
N VAL A 112 10.99 4.56 -3.84
CA VAL A 112 11.57 3.77 -2.74
C VAL A 112 12.99 3.32 -3.07
N GLN A 113 13.26 2.95 -4.32
CA GLN A 113 14.58 2.57 -4.79
C GLN A 113 15.55 3.75 -4.73
N LEU A 114 15.16 4.92 -5.24
CA LEU A 114 15.98 6.13 -5.21
C LEU A 114 16.33 6.56 -3.79
N GLU A 115 15.40 6.39 -2.86
CA GLU A 115 15.68 6.67 -1.44
C GLU A 115 16.75 5.75 -0.88
N ARG A 116 16.72 4.46 -1.22
CA ARG A 116 17.78 3.51 -0.83
C ARG A 116 19.12 3.90 -1.45
N GLU A 117 19.15 4.14 -2.74
CA GLU A 117 20.37 4.59 -3.44
C GLU A 117 20.97 5.85 -2.79
N ARG A 118 20.11 6.79 -2.38
CA ARG A 118 20.54 8.00 -1.66
C ARG A 118 21.15 7.68 -0.30
N GLU A 119 20.54 6.80 0.48
CA GLU A 119 21.07 6.40 1.80
C GLU A 119 22.38 5.62 1.66
N ASP A 120 22.49 4.76 0.66
CA ASP A 120 23.72 4.03 0.34
C ASP A 120 24.85 4.98 -0.03
N CYS A 121 24.57 6.00 -0.87
CA CYS A 121 25.54 7.05 -1.20
C CYS A 121 25.98 7.84 0.04
N LYS A 122 25.07 8.20 0.94
CA LYS A 122 25.41 8.88 2.19
C LYS A 122 26.31 8.02 3.09
N ALA A 123 25.99 6.75 3.22
CA ALA A 123 26.79 5.82 4.02
C ALA A 123 28.21 5.70 3.44
N GLU A 124 28.34 5.62 2.12
CA GLU A 124 29.65 5.55 1.45
C GLU A 124 30.45 6.84 1.62
N ILE A 125 29.81 8.01 1.50
CA ILE A 125 30.46 9.31 1.77
C ILE A 125 31.00 9.34 3.21
N LEU A 126 30.21 8.95 4.19
CA LEU A 126 30.63 8.92 5.58
C LEU A 126 31.82 7.96 5.79
N ARG A 127 31.75 6.77 5.17
CA ARG A 127 32.84 5.78 5.21
C ARG A 127 34.15 6.35 4.66
N LEU A 128 34.07 7.01 3.50
CA LEU A 128 35.25 7.62 2.86
C LEU A 128 35.81 8.79 3.67
N GLN A 129 34.95 9.62 4.27
CA GLN A 129 35.36 10.69 5.17
C GLN A 129 36.14 10.14 6.38
N THR A 130 35.59 9.12 7.05
CA THR A 130 36.24 8.47 8.19
C THR A 130 37.61 7.85 7.78
N GLN A 131 37.66 7.22 6.62
CA GLN A 131 38.88 6.67 6.08
C GLN A 131 39.93 7.74 5.81
N LYS A 132 39.54 8.87 5.20
CA LYS A 132 40.41 10.04 4.96
C LYS A 132 40.96 10.59 6.27
N GLU A 133 40.14 10.80 7.29
CA GLU A 133 40.56 11.30 8.60
C GLU A 133 41.54 10.37 9.28
N SER A 134 41.30 9.05 9.21
CA SER A 134 42.21 8.06 9.76
C SER A 134 43.59 8.04 9.06
N GLN A 135 43.63 8.29 7.77
CA GLN A 135 44.91 8.40 7.01
C GLN A 135 45.66 9.67 7.34
N ILE A 136 44.97 10.81 7.46
CA ILE A 136 45.57 12.08 7.86
C ILE A 136 46.16 11.98 9.30
N GLY A 137 45.39 11.38 10.23
CA GLY A 137 45.88 11.17 11.59
C GLY A 137 47.13 10.30 11.66
N ARG A 138 47.27 9.26 10.84
CA ARG A 138 48.46 8.43 10.72
C ARG A 138 49.66 9.18 10.11
N ALA A 139 49.43 10.04 9.12
CA ALA A 139 50.47 10.85 8.51
C ALA A 139 51.06 11.86 9.53
N SER A 140 50.18 12.57 10.25
CA SER A 140 50.59 13.52 11.29
C SER A 140 51.38 12.88 12.48
N CYS A 141 51.08 11.63 12.81
CA CYS A 141 51.90 10.91 13.83
C CYS A 141 53.30 10.51 13.33
N ARG A 142 53.49 10.38 12.02
CA ARG A 142 54.78 10.00 11.42
C ARG A 142 55.77 11.15 11.30
N GLU A 143 55.29 12.39 11.28
CA GLU A 143 56.14 13.60 11.21
C GLU A 143 56.64 14.10 12.56
N ARG A 144 56.28 13.44 13.68
CA ARG A 144 56.67 13.81 15.05
C ARG A 144 57.70 12.87 15.69
N VAL A 145 58.40 12.07 14.93
CA VAL A 145 59.51 11.22 15.45
C VAL A 145 60.87 11.71 14.99
#